data_016cd91d4bd7121d6478e6c9d3236871
#
_entry.id   016cd91d4bd7121d6478e6c9d3236871
#
_cell.length_a   1.000
_cell.length_b   1.000
_cell.length_c   1.000
_cell.angle_alpha   90.00
_cell.angle_beta   90.00
_cell.angle_gamma   90.00
#
_symmetry.space_group_name_H-M   'P 1'
#
loop_
_entity.id
_entity.type
_entity.pdbx_description
1 polymer ?
#
loop_
_entity_poly.entity_id
_entity_poly.type
_entity_poly.pdbx_seq_one_letter_code
_entity_poly.pdbx_strand_id
1 'polypeptide(L)'
;MTVGTRIMTWLRGELVGTDVLGNRYYRDKSQRKLERGGGRFSREKRWVIYKGVAEASKVPAQWHAWLHHTVDELPAEGGAPRYAWEKPHLPNLSGTRDAYRPPGSVAMGGHRQKAAGDYEPWRPE
;
A
#
# COMPACT_ATOMS: atom_id res chain seq x y z
N MET A 1 -3.30 -8.11 14.55
CA MET A 1 -2.04 -8.88 14.60
C MET A 1 -2.11 -9.84 15.75
N THR A 2 -1.85 -11.09 15.49
CA THR A 2 -1.85 -12.13 16.51
C THR A 2 -0.60 -12.04 17.39
N VAL A 3 -0.72 -12.50 18.65
CA VAL A 3 0.41 -12.57 19.59
C VAL A 3 1.54 -13.42 19.02
N GLY A 4 1.20 -14.52 18.31
CA GLY A 4 2.18 -15.38 17.66
C GLY A 4 3.04 -14.66 16.61
N THR A 5 2.44 -13.78 15.81
CA THR A 5 3.16 -12.97 14.82
C THR A 5 4.16 -12.03 15.50
N ARG A 6 3.78 -11.43 16.61
CA ARG A 6 4.66 -10.54 17.38
C ARG A 6 5.85 -11.29 17.98
N ILE A 7 5.59 -12.46 18.57
CA ILE A 7 6.64 -13.32 19.12
C ILE A 7 7.60 -13.78 18.02
N MET A 8 7.06 -14.26 16.90
CA MET A 8 7.88 -14.67 15.75
C MET A 8 8.74 -13.51 15.23
N THR A 9 8.17 -12.32 15.13
CA THR A 9 8.89 -11.12 14.69
C THR A 9 10.01 -10.75 15.66
N TRP A 10 9.77 -10.87 16.95
CA TRP A 10 10.78 -10.61 17.98
C TRP A 10 11.94 -11.61 17.90
N LEU A 11 11.65 -12.89 17.70
CA LEU A 11 12.67 -13.94 17.65
C LEU A 11 13.46 -13.96 16.33
N ARG A 12 12.78 -13.82 15.19
CA ARG A 12 13.34 -14.02 13.85
C ARG A 12 13.39 -12.78 12.98
N GLY A 13 12.62 -11.75 13.32
CA GLY A 13 12.51 -10.55 12.50
C GLY A 13 13.70 -9.60 12.68
N GLU A 14 14.23 -9.10 11.57
CA GLU A 14 15.13 -7.96 11.52
C GLU A 14 14.34 -6.78 10.95
N LEU A 15 14.30 -5.67 11.69
CA LEU A 15 13.66 -4.44 11.21
C LEU A 15 14.44 -3.86 10.05
N VAL A 16 13.78 -3.70 8.91
CA VAL A 16 14.39 -3.17 7.68
C VAL A 16 14.08 -1.68 7.50
N GLY A 17 12.87 -1.27 7.81
CA GLY A 17 12.46 0.13 7.69
C GLY A 17 11.02 0.36 8.13
N THR A 18 10.64 1.63 8.07
CA THR A 18 9.31 2.12 8.44
C THR A 18 8.81 3.05 7.35
N ASP A 19 7.53 3.03 7.06
CA ASP A 19 6.92 3.94 6.10
C ASP A 19 6.35 5.22 6.76
N VAL A 20 5.82 6.11 5.94
CA VAL A 20 5.20 7.37 6.41
C VAL A 20 3.94 7.16 7.25
N LEU A 21 3.27 6.03 7.10
CA LEU A 21 2.09 5.66 7.88
C LEU A 21 2.43 4.97 9.20
N GLY A 22 3.71 4.71 9.44
CA GLY A 22 4.22 4.08 10.65
C GLY A 22 4.17 2.55 10.63
N ASN A 23 3.93 1.90 9.49
CA ASN A 23 4.05 0.46 9.34
C ASN A 23 5.53 0.07 9.37
N ARG A 24 5.83 -1.04 10.01
CA ARG A 24 7.21 -1.54 10.15
C ARG A 24 7.42 -2.79 9.33
N TYR A 25 8.51 -2.82 8.58
CA TYR A 25 8.86 -3.90 7.66
C TYR A 25 10.01 -4.74 8.19
N TYR A 26 9.84 -6.04 8.12
CA TYR A 26 10.77 -7.01 8.67
C TYR A 26 11.16 -8.06 7.63
N ARG A 27 12.36 -8.61 7.81
CA ARG A 27 12.85 -9.78 7.08
C ARG A 27 13.34 -10.85 8.05
N ASP A 28 13.45 -12.09 7.59
CA ASP A 28 13.89 -13.22 8.40
C ASP A 28 15.42 -13.25 8.50
N LYS A 29 15.93 -13.16 9.71
CA LYS A 29 17.37 -13.26 10.02
C LYS A 29 17.97 -14.63 9.64
N SER A 30 17.18 -15.68 9.74
CA SER A 30 17.66 -17.05 9.54
C SER A 30 18.04 -17.32 8.11
N GLN A 31 17.35 -16.71 7.16
CA GLN A 31 17.58 -16.96 5.72
C GLN A 31 18.83 -16.24 5.19
N ARG A 32 19.25 -15.15 5.81
CA ARG A 32 20.51 -14.47 5.49
C ARG A 32 21.73 -15.36 5.70
N LYS A 33 21.65 -16.36 6.61
CA LYS A 33 22.70 -17.37 6.80
C LYS A 33 22.71 -18.44 5.70
N LEU A 34 21.52 -18.75 5.15
CA LEU A 34 21.37 -19.78 4.10
C LEU A 34 21.83 -19.30 2.72
N GLU A 35 21.65 -18.01 2.42
CA GLU A 35 22.13 -17.41 1.16
C GLU A 35 23.66 -17.45 1.04
N ARG A 36 24.38 -17.37 2.14
CA ARG A 36 25.85 -17.55 2.18
C ARG A 36 26.28 -19.01 1.92
N GLY A 37 25.37 -19.97 2.03
CA GLY A 37 25.62 -21.41 1.87
C GLY A 37 25.19 -22.00 0.52
N GLY A 38 24.80 -21.20 -0.47
CA GLY A 38 24.51 -21.67 -1.83
C GLY A 38 23.26 -22.53 -2.00
N GLY A 39 22.32 -22.50 -1.06
CA GLY A 39 21.06 -23.24 -1.14
C GLY A 39 20.10 -22.61 -2.17
N ARG A 40 19.79 -23.35 -3.22
CA ARG A 40 18.83 -23.00 -4.27
C ARG A 40 17.43 -22.71 -3.69
N PHE A 41 16.83 -21.58 -4.09
CA PHE A 41 15.38 -21.30 -4.06
C PHE A 41 14.68 -21.00 -2.72
N SER A 42 15.35 -20.61 -1.67
CA SER A 42 14.63 -20.03 -0.53
C SER A 42 14.59 -18.51 -0.64
N ARG A 43 13.49 -17.97 -1.18
CA ARG A 43 13.26 -16.52 -1.12
C ARG A 43 13.20 -16.07 0.33
N GLU A 44 13.89 -14.97 0.65
CA GLU A 44 13.86 -14.33 1.95
C GLU A 44 12.40 -14.05 2.36
N LYS A 45 12.02 -14.44 3.57
CA LYS A 45 10.69 -14.10 4.09
C LYS A 45 10.66 -12.65 4.52
N ARG A 46 9.69 -11.93 4.02
CA ARG A 46 9.45 -10.52 4.30
C ARG A 46 8.02 -10.32 4.76
N TRP A 47 7.82 -9.49 5.78
CA TRP A 47 6.47 -9.18 6.29
C TRP A 47 6.40 -7.78 6.85
N VAL A 48 5.18 -7.32 7.10
CA VAL A 48 4.89 -6.01 7.65
C VAL A 48 4.11 -6.14 8.95
N ILE A 49 4.42 -5.29 9.92
CA ILE A 49 3.59 -5.07 11.09
C ILE A 49 2.94 -3.70 10.95
N TYR A 50 1.62 -3.71 10.83
CA TYR A 50 0.83 -2.50 10.64
C TYR A 50 0.72 -1.68 11.92
N LYS A 51 0.72 -0.37 11.76
CA LYS A 51 0.32 0.55 12.82
C LYS A 51 -1.20 0.63 12.85
N GLY A 52 -1.81 0.16 13.94
CA GLY A 52 -3.27 0.11 14.09
C GLY A 52 -3.89 -1.09 13.40
N VAL A 53 -4.97 -0.88 12.67
CA VAL A 53 -5.69 -1.96 11.97
C VAL A 53 -4.83 -2.55 10.85
N ALA A 54 -4.75 -3.89 10.81
CA ALA A 54 -4.04 -4.61 9.77
C ALA A 54 -4.83 -4.56 8.46
N GLU A 55 -4.37 -3.77 7.51
CA GLU A 55 -4.99 -3.61 6.21
C GLU A 55 -3.90 -3.49 5.13
N ALA A 56 -3.95 -4.38 4.14
CA ALA A 56 -2.94 -4.46 3.10
C ALA A 56 -2.83 -3.19 2.24
N SER A 57 -3.92 -2.44 2.07
CA SER A 57 -3.94 -1.19 1.31
C SER A 57 -3.13 -0.05 1.95
N LYS A 58 -2.73 -0.19 3.21
CA LYS A 58 -1.84 0.77 3.89
C LYS A 58 -0.39 0.71 3.43
N VAL A 59 -0.01 -0.34 2.71
CA VAL A 59 1.37 -0.51 2.24
C VAL A 59 1.61 0.39 1.02
N PRO A 60 2.56 1.34 1.07
CA PRO A 60 2.94 2.15 -0.08
C PRO A 60 3.51 1.31 -1.24
N ALA A 61 3.40 1.82 -2.46
CA ALA A 61 3.80 1.09 -3.67
C ALA A 61 5.25 0.59 -3.64
N GLN A 62 6.18 1.37 -3.14
CA GLN A 62 7.60 1.00 -3.05
C GLN A 62 7.83 -0.15 -2.08
N TRP A 63 7.18 -0.12 -0.91
CA TRP A 63 7.23 -1.20 0.06
C TRP A 63 6.48 -2.45 -0.40
N HIS A 64 5.39 -2.27 -1.14
CA HIS A 64 4.68 -3.38 -1.77
C HIS A 64 5.58 -4.13 -2.76
N ALA A 65 6.31 -3.41 -3.60
CA ALA A 65 7.27 -4.00 -4.53
C ALA A 65 8.37 -4.79 -3.79
N TRP A 66 8.88 -4.25 -2.69
CA TRP A 66 9.87 -4.94 -1.85
C TRP A 66 9.28 -6.19 -1.16
N LEU A 67 8.08 -6.11 -0.60
CA LEU A 67 7.40 -7.24 0.05
C LEU A 67 7.14 -8.40 -0.93
N HIS A 68 6.81 -8.08 -2.17
CA HIS A 68 6.52 -9.07 -3.23
C HIS A 68 7.75 -9.51 -4.01
N HIS A 69 8.95 -9.15 -3.58
CA HIS A 69 10.22 -9.48 -4.26
C HIS A 69 10.33 -8.98 -5.71
N THR A 70 9.55 -7.97 -6.07
CA THR A 70 9.67 -7.31 -7.37
C THR A 70 10.96 -6.51 -7.46
N VAL A 71 11.35 -5.86 -6.36
CA VAL A 71 12.63 -5.18 -6.18
C VAL A 71 13.25 -5.60 -4.86
N ASP A 72 14.57 -5.75 -4.82
CA ASP A 72 15.33 -6.08 -3.60
C ASP A 72 15.90 -4.84 -2.91
N GLU A 73 15.93 -3.72 -3.61
CA GLU A 73 16.36 -2.43 -3.06
C GLU A 73 15.35 -1.90 -2.06
N LEU A 74 15.86 -1.35 -0.97
CA LEU A 74 15.03 -0.69 0.03
C LEU A 74 14.51 0.64 -0.50
N PRO A 75 13.23 0.99 -0.23
CA PRO A 75 12.72 2.31 -0.53
C PRO A 75 13.53 3.40 0.17
N ALA A 76 13.67 4.56 -0.49
CA ALA A 76 14.32 5.71 0.10
C ALA A 76 13.60 6.14 1.40
N GLU A 77 14.37 6.55 2.39
CA GLU A 77 13.81 7.09 3.62
C GLU A 77 12.91 8.30 3.33
N GLY A 78 11.76 8.36 4.02
CA GLY A 78 10.79 9.43 3.84
C GLY A 78 9.82 9.25 2.68
N GLY A 79 9.89 8.13 1.94
CA GLY A 79 8.91 7.83 0.89
C GLY A 79 8.86 8.89 -0.22
N ALA A 80 10.01 9.49 -0.56
CA ALA A 80 10.07 10.46 -1.65
C ALA A 80 9.47 9.90 -2.94
N PRO A 81 8.58 10.64 -3.62
CA PRO A 81 7.97 10.18 -4.85
C PRO A 81 9.04 9.93 -5.92
N ARG A 82 8.95 8.77 -6.56
CA ARG A 82 9.87 8.39 -7.64
C ARG A 82 9.66 9.20 -8.91
N TYR A 83 8.43 9.64 -9.12
CA TYR A 83 8.00 10.41 -10.29
C TYR A 83 7.29 11.68 -9.87
N ALA A 84 7.43 12.75 -10.68
CA ALA A 84 6.81 14.05 -10.41
C ALA A 84 5.27 14.01 -10.36
N TRP A 85 4.64 13.07 -11.06
CA TRP A 85 3.18 12.88 -11.08
C TRP A 85 2.66 12.01 -9.93
N GLU A 86 3.54 11.41 -9.15
CA GLU A 86 3.19 10.49 -8.08
C GLU A 86 2.61 11.27 -6.89
N LYS A 87 1.43 10.83 -6.43
CA LYS A 87 0.76 11.40 -5.26
C LYS A 87 1.12 10.64 -3.99
N PRO A 88 0.98 11.27 -2.81
CA PRO A 88 1.13 10.57 -1.54
C PRO A 88 0.22 9.36 -1.46
N HIS A 89 0.74 8.26 -0.91
CA HIS A 89 -0.05 7.04 -0.75
C HIS A 89 -1.22 7.24 0.22
N LEU A 90 -2.40 6.80 -0.20
CA LEU A 90 -3.59 6.74 0.64
C LEU A 90 -4.04 5.28 0.75
N PRO A 91 -4.39 4.81 1.96
CA PRO A 91 -5.01 3.50 2.11
C PRO A 91 -6.41 3.49 1.47
N ASN A 92 -7.01 2.30 1.36
CA ASN A 92 -8.37 2.17 0.85
C ASN A 92 -9.36 2.87 1.80
N LEU A 93 -9.98 3.92 1.31
CA LEU A 93 -10.91 4.76 2.06
C LEU A 93 -12.38 4.32 1.91
N SER A 94 -12.66 3.24 1.18
CA SER A 94 -14.02 2.70 1.01
C SER A 94 -14.68 2.45 2.37
N GLY A 95 -15.92 2.90 2.53
CA GLY A 95 -16.64 2.82 3.79
C GLY A 95 -16.33 3.91 4.81
N THR A 96 -15.39 4.80 4.54
CA THR A 96 -15.06 5.96 5.35
C THR A 96 -15.71 7.22 4.80
N ARG A 97 -15.69 8.32 5.57
CA ARG A 97 -16.17 9.64 5.12
C ARG A 97 -15.35 10.21 3.96
N ASP A 98 -14.07 9.84 3.88
CA ASP A 98 -13.12 10.31 2.87
C ASP A 98 -13.13 9.46 1.59
N ALA A 99 -14.04 8.47 1.48
CA ALA A 99 -14.19 7.66 0.30
C ALA A 99 -14.53 8.50 -0.92
N TYR A 100 -13.87 8.21 -2.05
CA TYR A 100 -14.20 8.86 -3.31
C TYR A 100 -15.65 8.59 -3.71
N ARG A 101 -16.39 9.65 -4.01
CA ARG A 101 -17.76 9.60 -4.48
C ARG A 101 -17.84 10.38 -5.79
N PRO A 102 -18.25 9.75 -6.89
CA PRO A 102 -18.43 10.45 -8.17
C PRO A 102 -19.41 11.61 -8.04
N PRO A 103 -19.24 12.70 -8.79
CA PRO A 103 -20.14 13.85 -8.72
C PRO A 103 -21.60 13.53 -9.00
N GLY A 104 -21.87 12.50 -9.81
CA GLY A 104 -23.23 12.04 -10.12
C GLY A 104 -23.83 11.03 -9.15
N SER A 105 -23.10 10.66 -8.07
CA SER A 105 -23.60 9.69 -7.09
C SER A 105 -24.74 10.25 -6.25
N VAL A 106 -25.62 9.37 -5.75
CA VAL A 106 -26.74 9.75 -4.87
C VAL A 106 -26.24 10.46 -3.61
N ALA A 107 -25.09 10.04 -3.08
CA ALA A 107 -24.46 10.66 -1.91
C ALA A 107 -24.01 12.12 -2.15
N MET A 108 -23.79 12.50 -3.41
CA MET A 108 -23.42 13.86 -3.85
C MET A 108 -24.59 14.63 -4.46
N GLY A 109 -25.84 14.20 -4.21
CA GLY A 109 -27.06 14.85 -4.68
C GLY A 109 -27.66 14.25 -5.96
N GLY A 110 -27.04 13.25 -6.58
CA GLY A 110 -27.58 12.52 -7.73
C GLY A 110 -27.56 13.30 -9.06
N HIS A 111 -26.83 14.41 -9.15
CA HIS A 111 -26.70 15.23 -10.34
C HIS A 111 -25.30 15.14 -10.92
N ARG A 112 -25.16 14.64 -12.14
CA ARG A 112 -23.89 14.62 -12.85
C ARG A 112 -23.68 15.92 -13.67
N GLN A 113 -22.43 16.23 -13.96
CA GLN A 113 -22.11 17.31 -14.88
C GLN A 113 -22.55 16.92 -16.29
N LYS A 114 -23.03 17.90 -17.06
CA LYS A 114 -23.31 17.74 -18.48
C LYS A 114 -22.03 17.35 -19.25
N ALA A 115 -22.15 16.33 -20.08
CA ALA A 115 -21.11 15.95 -21.02
C ALA A 115 -21.43 16.51 -22.42
N ALA A 116 -20.42 16.64 -23.28
CA ALA A 116 -20.59 17.14 -24.64
C ALA A 116 -21.55 16.30 -25.50
N GLY A 117 -21.73 15.00 -25.20
CA GLY A 117 -22.64 14.09 -25.87
C GLY A 117 -24.05 14.03 -25.29
N ASP A 118 -24.38 14.85 -24.31
CA ASP A 118 -25.70 14.86 -23.72
C ASP A 118 -26.72 15.48 -24.65
N TYR A 119 -27.88 14.82 -24.80
CA TYR A 119 -28.98 15.30 -25.61
C TYR A 119 -29.59 16.57 -25.02
N GLU A 120 -29.67 17.62 -25.82
CA GLU A 120 -30.45 18.81 -25.54
C GLU A 120 -31.72 18.80 -26.38
N PRO A 121 -32.93 18.80 -25.77
CA PRO A 121 -34.16 18.87 -26.54
C PRO A 121 -34.23 20.18 -27.30
N TRP A 122 -34.58 20.06 -28.61
CA TRP A 122 -34.82 21.22 -29.44
C TRP A 122 -35.97 22.06 -28.85
N ARG A 123 -35.77 23.36 -28.79
CA ARG A 123 -36.80 24.31 -28.41
C ARG A 123 -37.12 25.22 -29.59
N PRO A 124 -38.40 25.33 -29.99
CA PRO A 124 -38.77 26.30 -31.02
C PRO A 124 -38.50 27.74 -30.53
N GLU A 125 -37.98 28.54 -31.39
CA GLU A 125 -37.77 29.96 -31.09
C GLU A 125 -39.14 30.71 -31.01
#